data_bc4425d3b39efd0b1664833e7940280f
#
_entry.id   bc4425d3b39efd0b1664833e7940280f
#
_cell.length_a   1.000
_cell.length_b   1.000
_cell.length_c   1.000
_cell.angle_alpha   90.00
_cell.angle_beta   90.00
_cell.angle_gamma   90.00
#
_symmetry.space_group_name_H-M   'P 1'
#
loop_
_entity.id
_entity.type
_entity.pdbx_description
1 polymer ?
#
loop_
_entity_poly.entity_id
_entity_poly.type
_entity_poly.pdbx_seq_one_letter_code
_entity_poly.pdbx_strand_id
1 'polypeptide(L)'
;MTFSLQLSDDVIEVRDWVHKFAADVIRPAASEWDEREETPWPVIQEAAKVGLYSPDFFAQQAAEPTGLGFLTTFEEMFWGDAGIALSILGTGLAAAALAGNGTPEQLGRWLPEMFGTPDEPKLGAFCSSEPDAGSDVGAIRTRARFDEAAGEWVLNGTKTWATNGGIANVHIVVASVYPELGTRGQATFVIPPETHGLSQGQKFKKHGIRASHTAEVVLDNVRLPEDTILGGREKFEERIARVKSGSSSRGQAAMKTFERTRPTVGAMAVGVARAAYEYALDYACQREQFGRKIGEFQAIAFKLADMKSRIDAARMLVWRAGWMARNNQSFDSAEGSMAKLVASETAVYVTDEAIQILGGNGYTRDYPVERMHRDAKIFTIFEGTSEIQRLVISRALTGLQIR
;
A
#
# COMPACT_ATOMS: atom_id res chain seq x y z
N MET A 1 25.55 -7.58 2.03
CA MET A 1 25.03 -8.98 1.92
C MET A 1 24.83 -9.28 0.45
N THR A 2 25.14 -10.49 0.00
CA THR A 2 24.90 -10.92 -1.40
C THR A 2 23.41 -11.23 -1.58
N PHE A 3 22.81 -10.83 -2.71
CA PHE A 3 21.43 -11.20 -3.03
C PHE A 3 21.30 -12.72 -3.15
N SER A 4 20.33 -13.29 -2.46
CA SER A 4 20.02 -14.73 -2.49
C SER A 4 18.51 -14.91 -2.66
N LEU A 5 18.13 -15.93 -3.40
CA LEU A 5 16.74 -16.40 -3.50
C LEU A 5 16.34 -17.32 -2.33
N GLN A 6 17.31 -17.72 -1.51
CA GLN A 6 17.03 -18.53 -0.33
C GLN A 6 16.57 -17.65 0.79
N LEU A 7 15.36 -17.90 1.28
CA LEU A 7 14.81 -17.28 2.48
C LEU A 7 15.53 -17.81 3.71
N SER A 8 15.72 -16.99 4.74
CA SER A 8 16.18 -17.44 6.05
C SER A 8 15.08 -18.25 6.75
N ASP A 9 15.47 -19.07 7.72
CA ASP A 9 14.52 -19.87 8.49
C ASP A 9 13.50 -18.97 9.20
N ASP A 10 13.92 -17.83 9.76
CA ASP A 10 13.03 -16.86 10.39
C ASP A 10 11.98 -16.30 9.43
N VAL A 11 12.38 -15.96 8.19
CA VAL A 11 11.44 -15.47 7.17
C VAL A 11 10.48 -16.58 6.74
N ILE A 12 10.94 -17.82 6.65
CA ILE A 12 10.10 -18.99 6.34
C ILE A 12 9.07 -19.20 7.45
N GLU A 13 9.47 -19.19 8.72
CA GLU A 13 8.58 -19.37 9.86
C GLU A 13 7.49 -18.29 9.90
N VAL A 14 7.86 -17.02 9.76
CA VAL A 14 6.89 -15.91 9.71
C VAL A 14 5.97 -16.03 8.52
N ARG A 15 6.49 -16.33 7.32
CA ARG A 15 5.68 -16.55 6.12
C ARG A 15 4.63 -17.64 6.33
N ASP A 16 5.04 -18.78 6.86
CA ASP A 16 4.15 -19.94 7.03
C ASP A 16 3.08 -19.66 8.10
N TRP A 17 3.44 -18.95 9.16
CA TRP A 17 2.48 -18.46 10.15
C TRP A 17 1.47 -17.46 9.57
N VAL A 18 1.94 -16.47 8.78
CA VAL A 18 1.07 -15.50 8.10
C VAL A 18 0.18 -16.20 7.07
N HIS A 19 0.73 -17.15 6.30
CA HIS A 19 -0.06 -17.97 5.38
C HIS A 19 -1.19 -18.72 6.08
N LYS A 20 -0.89 -19.34 7.23
CA LYS A 20 -1.89 -20.03 8.01
C LYS A 20 -3.01 -19.08 8.47
N PHE A 21 -2.67 -17.89 8.94
CA PHE A 21 -3.67 -16.89 9.31
C PHE A 21 -4.49 -16.46 8.08
N ALA A 22 -3.86 -16.25 6.93
CA ALA A 22 -4.55 -15.91 5.69
C ALA A 22 -5.51 -17.01 5.22
N ALA A 23 -5.11 -18.28 5.34
CA ALA A 23 -5.93 -19.43 4.95
C ALA A 23 -7.10 -19.66 5.90
N ASP A 24 -6.86 -19.57 7.23
CA ASP A 24 -7.83 -19.98 8.25
C ASP A 24 -8.80 -18.84 8.63
N VAL A 25 -8.38 -17.57 8.50
CA VAL A 25 -9.15 -16.41 8.97
C VAL A 25 -9.55 -15.48 7.84
N ILE A 26 -8.62 -15.07 6.98
CA ILE A 26 -8.91 -14.07 5.94
C ILE A 26 -9.76 -14.68 4.81
N ARG A 27 -9.31 -15.79 4.24
CA ARG A 27 -9.94 -16.38 3.05
C ARG A 27 -11.39 -16.80 3.27
N PRO A 28 -11.78 -17.43 4.40
CA PRO A 28 -13.17 -17.75 4.67
C PRO A 28 -14.08 -16.55 4.84
N ALA A 29 -13.56 -15.42 5.33
CA ALA A 29 -14.31 -14.19 5.55
C ALA A 29 -14.45 -13.32 4.28
N ALA A 30 -13.67 -13.59 3.25
CA ALA A 30 -13.48 -12.69 2.10
C ALA A 30 -14.78 -12.36 1.33
N SER A 31 -15.62 -13.35 1.06
CA SER A 31 -16.88 -13.14 0.32
C SER A 31 -17.86 -12.26 1.11
N GLU A 32 -18.01 -12.52 2.40
CA GLU A 32 -18.91 -11.74 3.27
C GLU A 32 -18.51 -10.27 3.30
N TRP A 33 -17.23 -9.98 3.55
CA TRP A 33 -16.77 -8.59 3.68
C TRP A 33 -16.68 -7.84 2.36
N ASP A 34 -16.47 -8.54 1.23
CA ASP A 34 -16.62 -7.94 -0.10
C ASP A 34 -18.08 -7.52 -0.35
N GLU A 35 -19.06 -8.36 -0.03
CA GLU A 35 -20.49 -8.02 -0.19
C GLU A 35 -20.94 -6.89 0.73
N ARG A 36 -20.48 -6.87 1.98
CA ARG A 36 -20.86 -5.83 2.97
C ARG A 36 -20.28 -4.46 2.65
N GLU A 37 -19.14 -4.40 1.96
CA GLU A 37 -18.40 -3.15 1.72
C GLU A 37 -18.09 -2.39 3.03
N GLU A 38 -17.80 -3.10 4.10
CA GLU A 38 -17.54 -2.56 5.44
C GLU A 38 -16.15 -2.96 5.94
N THR A 39 -15.65 -2.20 6.92
CA THR A 39 -14.38 -2.53 7.59
C THR A 39 -14.53 -3.82 8.39
N PRO A 40 -13.68 -4.84 8.16
CA PRO A 40 -13.78 -6.15 8.79
C PRO A 40 -13.20 -6.15 10.22
N TRP A 41 -13.79 -5.36 11.13
CA TRP A 41 -13.30 -5.20 12.50
C TRP A 41 -13.02 -6.51 13.24
N PRO A 42 -13.88 -7.57 13.16
CA PRO A 42 -13.57 -8.83 13.82
C PRO A 42 -12.27 -9.47 13.30
N VAL A 43 -11.99 -9.36 11.99
CA VAL A 43 -10.77 -9.93 11.39
C VAL A 43 -9.54 -9.09 11.77
N ILE A 44 -9.66 -7.77 11.84
CA ILE A 44 -8.60 -6.88 12.34
C ILE A 44 -8.28 -7.20 13.80
N GLN A 45 -9.32 -7.43 14.62
CA GLN A 45 -9.15 -7.80 16.02
C GLN A 45 -8.45 -9.16 16.18
N GLU A 46 -8.79 -10.17 15.37
CA GLU A 46 -8.08 -11.46 15.38
C GLU A 46 -6.60 -11.29 14.96
N ALA A 47 -6.32 -10.45 13.94
CA ALA A 47 -4.94 -10.13 13.58
C ALA A 47 -4.17 -9.42 14.71
N ALA A 48 -4.83 -8.55 15.47
CA ALA A 48 -4.25 -7.89 16.63
C ALA A 48 -3.97 -8.86 17.78
N LYS A 49 -4.90 -9.77 18.09
CA LYS A 49 -4.73 -10.79 19.14
C LYS A 49 -3.55 -11.72 18.88
N VAL A 50 -3.31 -12.09 17.62
CA VAL A 50 -2.16 -12.94 17.26
C VAL A 50 -0.87 -12.14 17.01
N GLY A 51 -0.89 -10.80 17.15
CA GLY A 51 0.27 -9.94 17.03
C GLY A 51 0.59 -9.46 15.60
N LEU A 52 -0.15 -9.89 14.58
CA LEU A 52 0.03 -9.43 13.19
C LEU A 52 -0.31 -7.95 12.99
N TYR A 53 -1.28 -7.45 13.75
CA TYR A 53 -1.63 -6.03 13.75
C TYR A 53 -1.05 -5.34 14.99
N SER A 54 0.25 -5.04 14.93
CA SER A 54 0.97 -4.35 16.01
C SER A 54 2.14 -3.54 15.50
N PRO A 55 2.53 -2.43 16.17
CA PRO A 55 3.74 -1.67 15.82
C PRO A 55 5.00 -2.53 15.85
N ASP A 56 5.09 -3.45 16.81
CA ASP A 56 6.26 -4.32 16.99
C ASP A 56 6.46 -5.27 15.82
N PHE A 57 5.38 -5.87 15.32
CA PHE A 57 5.43 -6.73 14.14
C PHE A 57 5.93 -5.95 12.91
N PHE A 58 5.36 -4.77 12.68
CA PHE A 58 5.81 -3.91 11.56
C PHE A 58 7.28 -3.51 11.71
N ALA A 59 7.72 -3.14 12.90
CA ALA A 59 9.12 -2.79 13.17
C ALA A 59 10.06 -3.99 12.95
N GLN A 60 9.67 -5.18 13.42
CA GLN A 60 10.45 -6.41 13.26
C GLN A 60 10.60 -6.78 11.77
N GLN A 61 9.52 -6.74 11.00
CA GLN A 61 9.59 -7.02 9.57
C GLN A 61 10.40 -5.97 8.80
N ALA A 62 10.33 -4.69 9.19
CA ALA A 62 11.16 -3.63 8.62
C ALA A 62 12.65 -3.79 8.95
N ALA A 63 12.98 -4.37 10.10
CA ALA A 63 14.35 -4.60 10.54
C ALA A 63 14.97 -5.88 9.97
N GLU A 64 14.18 -6.78 9.36
CA GLU A 64 14.64 -8.05 8.83
C GLU A 64 15.80 -7.84 7.83
N PRO A 65 16.93 -8.56 8.01
CA PRO A 65 18.17 -8.22 7.31
C PRO A 65 18.14 -8.37 5.78
N THR A 66 17.35 -9.30 5.26
CA THR A 66 17.28 -9.53 3.81
C THR A 66 16.38 -8.54 3.08
N GLY A 67 15.44 -7.89 3.80
CA GLY A 67 14.38 -7.04 3.24
C GLY A 67 13.24 -7.85 2.61
N LEU A 68 13.18 -9.16 2.85
CA LEU A 68 12.16 -10.05 2.31
C LEU A 68 11.01 -10.30 3.30
N GLY A 69 11.21 -10.07 4.60
CA GLY A 69 10.20 -10.29 5.63
C GLY A 69 8.89 -9.56 5.36
N PHE A 70 8.95 -8.26 5.08
CA PHE A 70 7.77 -7.48 4.68
C PHE A 70 7.14 -8.01 3.40
N LEU A 71 7.93 -8.32 2.40
CA LEU A 71 7.42 -8.71 1.08
C LEU A 71 6.70 -10.06 1.14
N THR A 72 7.25 -11.04 1.87
CA THR A 72 6.59 -12.33 2.08
C THR A 72 5.32 -12.20 2.91
N THR A 73 5.32 -11.38 3.96
CA THR A 73 4.13 -11.06 4.76
C THR A 73 3.01 -10.49 3.89
N PHE A 74 3.31 -9.46 3.08
CA PHE A 74 2.30 -8.85 2.21
C PHE A 74 1.81 -9.81 1.13
N GLU A 75 2.70 -10.62 0.55
CA GLU A 75 2.29 -11.63 -0.43
C GLU A 75 1.30 -12.63 0.18
N GLU A 76 1.56 -13.17 1.39
CA GLU A 76 0.69 -14.14 2.03
C GLU A 76 -0.66 -13.55 2.48
N MET A 77 -0.66 -12.33 3.03
CA MET A 77 -1.89 -11.66 3.44
C MET A 77 -2.80 -11.40 2.22
N PHE A 78 -2.24 -10.89 1.12
CA PHE A 78 -2.99 -10.59 -0.11
C PHE A 78 -3.36 -11.86 -0.90
N TRP A 79 -2.67 -12.98 -0.68
CA TRP A 79 -3.12 -14.29 -1.13
C TRP A 79 -4.41 -14.71 -0.43
N GLY A 80 -4.62 -14.32 0.83
CA GLY A 80 -5.86 -14.54 1.55
C GLY A 80 -7.03 -13.79 0.92
N ASP A 81 -7.00 -12.45 0.95
CA ASP A 81 -7.93 -11.54 0.30
C ASP A 81 -7.37 -10.11 0.31
N ALA A 82 -7.45 -9.41 -0.81
CA ALA A 82 -6.85 -8.09 -0.94
C ALA A 82 -7.56 -7.00 -0.13
N GLY A 83 -8.88 -7.04 -0.04
CA GLY A 83 -9.68 -6.06 0.69
C GLY A 83 -9.44 -6.14 2.21
N ILE A 84 -9.50 -7.35 2.75
CA ILE A 84 -9.24 -7.62 4.18
C ILE A 84 -7.77 -7.36 4.52
N ALA A 85 -6.83 -7.85 3.69
CA ALA A 85 -5.40 -7.62 3.90
C ALA A 85 -5.08 -6.11 3.95
N LEU A 86 -5.68 -5.32 3.04
CA LEU A 86 -5.49 -3.87 3.05
C LEU A 86 -6.13 -3.20 4.27
N SER A 87 -7.23 -3.73 4.81
CA SER A 87 -7.84 -3.24 6.06
C SER A 87 -6.92 -3.46 7.27
N ILE A 88 -6.19 -4.59 7.30
CA ILE A 88 -5.23 -4.91 8.37
C ILE A 88 -3.93 -4.12 8.16
N LEU A 89 -3.37 -4.12 6.96
CA LEU A 89 -2.03 -3.58 6.69
C LEU A 89 -2.03 -2.09 6.32
N GLY A 90 -3.20 -1.50 6.02
CA GLY A 90 -3.31 -0.11 5.55
C GLY A 90 -2.82 0.95 6.54
N THR A 91 -2.95 0.71 7.86
CA THR A 91 -2.36 1.55 8.91
C THR A 91 -0.84 1.65 8.78
N GLY A 92 -0.18 0.62 8.22
CA GLY A 92 1.26 0.60 8.01
C GLY A 92 1.78 1.73 7.12
N LEU A 93 0.97 2.27 6.19
CA LEU A 93 1.39 3.42 5.37
C LEU A 93 1.48 4.71 6.21
N ALA A 94 0.51 4.94 7.10
CA ALA A 94 0.54 6.06 8.05
C ALA A 94 1.72 5.92 9.03
N ALA A 95 1.94 4.72 9.56
CA ALA A 95 3.06 4.40 10.44
C ALA A 95 4.41 4.60 9.73
N ALA A 96 4.55 4.19 8.46
CA ALA A 96 5.76 4.41 7.67
C ALA A 96 6.03 5.91 7.42
N ALA A 97 4.99 6.69 7.14
CA ALA A 97 5.13 8.14 6.97
C ALA A 97 5.56 8.84 8.28
N LEU A 98 5.01 8.39 9.42
CA LEU A 98 5.42 8.84 10.74
C LEU A 98 6.88 8.45 11.04
N ALA A 99 7.26 7.18 10.83
CA ALA A 99 8.61 6.68 11.08
C ALA A 99 9.68 7.34 10.20
N GLY A 100 9.32 7.67 8.95
CA GLY A 100 10.25 8.30 8.00
C GLY A 100 10.49 9.79 8.22
N ASN A 101 9.59 10.49 8.92
CA ASN A 101 9.62 11.95 9.03
C ASN A 101 9.46 12.48 10.47
N GLY A 102 8.96 11.68 11.40
CA GLY A 102 8.69 12.07 12.78
C GLY A 102 9.94 12.06 13.66
N THR A 103 9.81 12.68 14.83
CA THR A 103 10.77 12.58 15.92
C THR A 103 10.52 11.32 16.76
N PRO A 104 11.50 10.86 17.59
CA PRO A 104 11.27 9.75 18.51
C PRO A 104 10.07 9.97 19.44
N GLU A 105 9.87 11.21 19.91
CA GLU A 105 8.74 11.58 20.77
C GLU A 105 7.40 11.44 20.01
N GLN A 106 7.37 11.88 18.74
CA GLN A 106 6.19 11.74 17.89
C GLN A 106 5.88 10.26 17.60
N LEU A 107 6.90 9.43 17.36
CA LEU A 107 6.73 7.98 17.21
C LEU A 107 6.16 7.34 18.49
N GLY A 108 6.76 7.61 19.64
CA GLY A 108 6.31 7.06 20.92
C GLY A 108 4.88 7.46 21.29
N ARG A 109 4.45 8.67 20.89
CA ARG A 109 3.11 9.17 21.14
C ARG A 109 2.06 8.59 20.18
N TRP A 110 2.35 8.55 18.87
CA TRP A 110 1.33 8.32 17.85
C TRP A 110 1.21 6.89 17.34
N LEU A 111 2.28 6.07 17.41
CA LEU A 111 2.16 4.66 17.00
C LEU A 111 1.14 3.89 17.83
N PRO A 112 1.12 3.99 19.17
CA PRO A 112 0.07 3.34 19.97
C PRO A 112 -1.34 3.81 19.62
N GLU A 113 -1.52 5.08 19.30
CA GLU A 113 -2.82 5.64 18.89
C GLU A 113 -3.26 5.21 17.49
N MET A 114 -2.35 4.76 16.63
CA MET A 114 -2.66 4.22 15.30
C MET A 114 -3.06 2.74 15.34
N PHE A 115 -2.53 1.98 16.27
CA PHE A 115 -2.73 0.52 16.32
C PHE A 115 -3.70 0.09 17.43
N GLY A 116 -3.77 0.85 18.50
CA GLY A 116 -4.58 0.49 19.69
C GLY A 116 -4.03 -0.71 20.45
N THR A 117 -4.92 -1.51 20.95
CA THR A 117 -4.62 -2.73 21.69
C THR A 117 -5.25 -3.95 20.99
N PRO A 118 -4.86 -5.20 21.36
CA PRO A 118 -5.52 -6.39 20.82
C PRO A 118 -7.03 -6.45 21.07
N ASP A 119 -7.50 -5.87 22.18
CA ASP A 119 -8.93 -5.84 22.53
C ASP A 119 -9.66 -4.66 21.86
N GLU A 120 -8.95 -3.57 21.60
CA GLU A 120 -9.48 -2.35 20.98
C GLU A 120 -8.53 -1.87 19.86
N PRO A 121 -8.52 -2.54 18.70
CA PRO A 121 -7.67 -2.12 17.60
C PRO A 121 -8.14 -0.76 17.04
N LYS A 122 -7.18 0.11 16.77
CA LYS A 122 -7.36 1.43 16.17
C LYS A 122 -6.79 1.47 14.77
N LEU A 123 -7.04 2.54 14.02
CA LEU A 123 -6.57 2.68 12.65
C LEU A 123 -5.78 3.97 12.46
N GLY A 124 -4.81 3.93 11.55
CA GLY A 124 -4.14 5.10 11.00
C GLY A 124 -4.51 5.32 9.53
N ALA A 125 -4.55 6.58 9.09
CA ALA A 125 -4.79 6.96 7.71
C ALA A 125 -3.66 7.85 7.18
N PHE A 126 -3.19 7.61 5.95
CA PHE A 126 -2.30 8.51 5.23
C PHE A 126 -3.07 9.25 4.13
N CYS A 127 -3.06 10.58 4.18
CA CYS A 127 -3.88 11.44 3.35
C CYS A 127 -2.99 12.37 2.52
N SER A 128 -2.73 12.02 1.27
CA SER A 128 -1.93 12.83 0.34
C SER A 128 -2.73 13.33 -0.85
N SER A 129 -3.43 12.44 -1.57
CA SER A 129 -4.17 12.76 -2.80
C SER A 129 -5.35 13.68 -2.54
N GLU A 130 -5.70 14.46 -3.57
CA GLU A 130 -6.85 15.35 -3.58
C GLU A 130 -7.70 15.12 -4.84
N PRO A 131 -8.96 15.60 -4.91
CA PRO A 131 -9.80 15.41 -6.09
C PRO A 131 -9.12 15.83 -7.40
N ASP A 132 -8.35 16.92 -7.39
CA ASP A 132 -7.65 17.48 -8.55
C ASP A 132 -6.14 17.17 -8.58
N ALA A 133 -5.60 16.40 -7.61
CA ALA A 133 -4.17 16.13 -7.49
C ALA A 133 -3.91 14.69 -7.04
N GLY A 134 -3.86 13.76 -8.01
CA GLY A 134 -3.45 12.37 -7.84
C GLY A 134 -1.98 12.18 -8.21
N SER A 135 -1.72 11.89 -9.49
CA SER A 135 -0.35 11.75 -10.02
C SER A 135 0.46 13.05 -10.00
N ASP A 136 -0.23 14.20 -10.07
CA ASP A 136 0.39 15.52 -9.89
C ASP A 136 0.43 15.92 -8.41
N VAL A 137 1.30 15.26 -7.67
CA VAL A 137 1.48 15.50 -6.22
C VAL A 137 1.95 16.93 -5.88
N GLY A 138 2.40 17.69 -6.88
CA GLY A 138 2.80 19.08 -6.72
C GLY A 138 1.62 20.06 -6.67
N ALA A 139 0.47 19.66 -7.20
CA ALA A 139 -0.71 20.50 -7.38
C ALA A 139 -1.69 20.46 -6.20
N ILE A 140 -1.34 19.87 -5.07
CA ILE A 140 -2.23 19.83 -3.89
C ILE A 140 -2.65 21.22 -3.43
N ARG A 141 -3.92 21.35 -3.07
CA ARG A 141 -4.55 22.62 -2.64
C ARG A 141 -4.84 22.68 -1.15
N THR A 142 -4.77 21.57 -0.43
CA THR A 142 -4.84 21.59 1.05
C THR A 142 -3.75 22.51 1.58
N ARG A 143 -4.14 23.51 2.37
CA ARG A 143 -3.26 24.53 2.94
C ARG A 143 -3.05 24.29 4.41
N ALA A 144 -1.81 24.53 4.86
CA ALA A 144 -1.48 24.68 6.26
C ALA A 144 -0.86 26.07 6.47
N ARG A 145 -1.37 26.82 7.42
CA ARG A 145 -0.85 28.13 7.83
C ARG A 145 -0.60 28.12 9.33
N PHE A 146 0.55 28.62 9.75
CA PHE A 146 0.81 28.81 11.17
C PHE A 146 0.18 30.13 11.64
N ASP A 147 -0.60 30.08 12.71
CA ASP A 147 -1.18 31.22 13.41
C ASP A 147 -0.24 31.60 14.55
N GLU A 148 0.63 32.58 14.32
CA GLU A 148 1.66 33.02 15.29
C GLU A 148 1.03 33.54 16.60
N ALA A 149 -0.19 34.08 16.56
CA ALA A 149 -0.86 34.60 17.75
C ALA A 149 -1.39 33.48 18.66
N ALA A 150 -1.83 32.37 18.05
CA ALA A 150 -2.36 31.23 18.78
C ALA A 150 -1.28 30.15 19.04
N GLY A 151 -0.17 30.17 18.30
CA GLY A 151 0.85 29.12 18.35
C GLY A 151 0.36 27.79 17.72
N GLU A 152 -0.52 27.86 16.72
CA GLU A 152 -1.19 26.71 16.14
C GLU A 152 -1.10 26.68 14.60
N TRP A 153 -1.09 25.49 14.04
CA TRP A 153 -1.32 25.27 12.62
C TRP A 153 -2.83 25.27 12.33
N VAL A 154 -3.23 25.86 11.20
CA VAL A 154 -4.61 25.83 10.70
C VAL A 154 -4.60 25.16 9.33
N LEU A 155 -5.29 24.03 9.21
CA LEU A 155 -5.38 23.24 7.99
C LEU A 155 -6.76 23.36 7.37
N ASN A 156 -6.79 23.58 6.03
CA ASN A 156 -8.02 23.61 5.23
C ASN A 156 -7.83 22.89 3.91
N GLY A 157 -8.80 22.06 3.53
CA GLY A 157 -8.80 21.34 2.25
C GLY A 157 -9.57 20.03 2.29
N THR A 158 -9.48 19.28 1.21
CA THR A 158 -10.12 17.95 1.09
C THR A 158 -9.11 16.96 0.53
N LYS A 159 -8.93 15.86 1.23
CA LYS A 159 -8.16 14.68 0.77
C LYS A 159 -9.12 13.64 0.21
N THR A 160 -8.65 12.87 -0.75
CA THR A 160 -9.46 11.82 -1.39
C THR A 160 -8.69 10.50 -1.46
N TRP A 161 -9.42 9.41 -1.68
CA TRP A 161 -8.87 8.05 -1.79
C TRP A 161 -8.09 7.58 -0.55
N ALA A 162 -8.33 8.20 0.61
CA ALA A 162 -7.63 7.83 1.83
C ALA A 162 -8.15 6.49 2.38
N THR A 163 -7.27 5.49 2.47
CA THR A 163 -7.55 4.27 3.22
C THR A 163 -7.74 4.62 4.68
N ASN A 164 -8.81 4.12 5.29
CA ASN A 164 -9.27 4.46 6.65
C ASN A 164 -9.63 5.96 6.83
N GLY A 165 -9.75 6.74 5.76
CA GLY A 165 -10.06 8.17 5.83
C GLY A 165 -11.36 8.44 6.58
N GLY A 166 -11.30 9.34 7.56
CA GLY A 166 -12.45 9.73 8.38
C GLY A 166 -12.84 8.77 9.50
N ILE A 167 -12.39 7.49 9.46
CA ILE A 167 -12.62 6.52 10.53
C ILE A 167 -11.36 6.19 11.34
N ALA A 168 -10.20 6.63 10.86
CA ALA A 168 -8.93 6.40 11.58
C ALA A 168 -8.85 7.26 12.84
N ASN A 169 -8.18 6.71 13.86
CA ASN A 169 -7.90 7.45 15.09
C ASN A 169 -6.84 8.54 14.84
N VAL A 170 -5.84 8.25 14.02
CA VAL A 170 -4.80 9.22 13.65
C VAL A 170 -4.74 9.37 12.15
N HIS A 171 -4.75 10.62 11.67
CA HIS A 171 -4.57 10.94 10.26
C HIS A 171 -3.21 11.62 10.04
N ILE A 172 -2.42 11.09 9.11
CA ILE A 172 -1.18 11.70 8.63
C ILE A 172 -1.48 12.44 7.33
N VAL A 173 -1.46 13.76 7.36
CA VAL A 173 -1.95 14.61 6.27
C VAL A 173 -0.81 15.41 5.65
N VAL A 174 -0.66 15.33 4.32
CA VAL A 174 0.25 16.20 3.56
C VAL A 174 -0.47 17.50 3.19
N ALA A 175 0.10 18.65 3.52
CA ALA A 175 -0.45 19.96 3.19
C ALA A 175 0.62 20.90 2.64
N SER A 176 0.20 21.87 1.84
CA SER A 176 1.06 22.89 1.26
C SER A 176 1.14 24.09 2.22
N VAL A 177 2.34 24.35 2.71
CA VAL A 177 2.65 25.54 3.54
C VAL A 177 3.13 26.70 2.65
N TYR A 178 4.02 26.41 1.69
CA TYR A 178 4.56 27.38 0.73
C TYR A 178 4.21 26.93 -0.70
N PRO A 179 3.02 27.33 -1.21
CA PRO A 179 2.53 26.87 -2.52
C PRO A 179 3.47 27.16 -3.69
N GLU A 180 4.15 28.30 -3.63
CA GLU A 180 5.09 28.76 -4.66
C GLU A 180 6.32 27.83 -4.82
N LEU A 181 6.57 26.98 -3.84
CA LEU A 181 7.68 26.01 -3.88
C LEU A 181 7.26 24.61 -4.38
N GLY A 182 5.96 24.41 -4.73
CA GLY A 182 5.41 23.12 -5.15
C GLY A 182 5.63 22.04 -4.08
N THR A 183 6.07 20.85 -4.49
CA THR A 183 6.32 19.72 -3.55
C THR A 183 7.35 20.05 -2.46
N ARG A 184 8.26 20.99 -2.71
CA ARG A 184 9.27 21.40 -1.73
C ARG A 184 8.69 22.24 -0.59
N GLY A 185 7.54 22.89 -0.83
CA GLY A 185 6.81 23.71 0.15
C GLY A 185 5.78 22.92 0.97
N GLN A 186 5.68 21.62 0.76
CA GLN A 186 4.75 20.76 1.50
C GLN A 186 5.34 20.31 2.83
N ALA A 187 4.46 20.08 3.81
CA ALA A 187 4.75 19.47 5.10
C ALA A 187 3.73 18.37 5.40
N THR A 188 4.08 17.51 6.33
CA THR A 188 3.23 16.41 6.79
C THR A 188 2.84 16.67 8.25
N PHE A 189 1.58 16.50 8.57
CA PHE A 189 1.00 16.79 9.88
C PHE A 189 0.35 15.54 10.46
N VAL A 190 0.48 15.36 11.77
CA VAL A 190 -0.34 14.42 12.53
C VAL A 190 -1.61 15.13 12.96
N ILE A 191 -2.77 14.59 12.63
CA ILE A 191 -4.04 15.02 13.17
C ILE A 191 -4.46 14.00 14.23
N PRO A 192 -4.52 14.43 15.51
CA PRO A 192 -4.91 13.58 16.64
C PRO A 192 -6.34 13.05 16.53
N PRO A 193 -6.69 12.03 17.32
CA PRO A 193 -8.09 11.61 17.46
C PRO A 193 -9.02 12.76 17.84
N GLU A 194 -10.27 12.70 17.40
CA GLU A 194 -11.34 13.63 17.78
C GLU A 194 -11.05 15.12 17.51
N THR A 195 -10.11 15.41 16.61
CA THR A 195 -9.77 16.80 16.27
C THR A 195 -10.95 17.48 15.59
N HIS A 196 -11.39 18.60 16.16
CA HIS A 196 -12.47 19.43 15.59
C HIS A 196 -12.11 19.93 14.19
N GLY A 197 -13.07 19.90 13.28
CA GLY A 197 -12.88 20.32 11.89
C GLY A 197 -12.42 19.22 10.93
N LEU A 198 -12.01 18.04 11.44
CA LEU A 198 -11.81 16.86 10.60
C LEU A 198 -13.10 16.06 10.52
N SER A 199 -13.53 15.73 9.31
CA SER A 199 -14.69 14.88 9.06
C SER A 199 -14.50 13.98 7.86
N GLN A 200 -15.26 12.87 7.83
CA GLN A 200 -15.36 12.02 6.65
C GLN A 200 -16.27 12.71 5.62
N GLY A 201 -15.78 12.83 4.40
CA GLY A 201 -16.58 13.17 3.22
C GLY A 201 -17.22 11.93 2.57
N GLN A 202 -17.15 11.82 1.26
CA GLN A 202 -17.71 10.69 0.53
C GLN A 202 -16.94 9.40 0.82
N LYS A 203 -17.66 8.35 1.28
CA LYS A 203 -17.16 6.96 1.24
C LYS A 203 -17.37 6.42 -0.18
N PHE A 204 -16.31 5.91 -0.79
CA PHE A 204 -16.36 5.43 -2.17
C PHE A 204 -16.88 4.00 -2.28
N LYS A 205 -17.84 3.77 -3.19
CA LYS A 205 -18.21 2.44 -3.67
C LYS A 205 -17.19 2.02 -4.73
N LYS A 206 -16.43 0.97 -4.44
CA LYS A 206 -15.28 0.60 -5.26
C LYS A 206 -15.56 -0.63 -6.13
N HIS A 207 -14.79 -0.77 -7.20
CA HIS A 207 -14.79 -1.94 -8.06
C HIS A 207 -14.27 -3.19 -7.33
N GLY A 208 -13.13 -3.09 -6.66
CA GLY A 208 -12.50 -4.13 -5.84
C GLY A 208 -12.01 -3.58 -4.50
N ILE A 209 -11.30 -4.41 -3.74
CA ILE A 209 -10.83 -4.14 -2.37
C ILE A 209 -11.95 -3.58 -1.48
N ARG A 210 -13.16 -4.13 -1.62
CA ARG A 210 -14.39 -3.53 -1.11
C ARG A 210 -14.48 -3.58 0.41
N ALA A 211 -13.86 -4.56 1.05
CA ALA A 211 -13.73 -4.64 2.50
C ALA A 211 -12.84 -3.52 3.09
N SER A 212 -11.95 -2.91 2.30
CA SER A 212 -11.11 -1.81 2.77
C SER A 212 -11.85 -0.48 2.69
N HIS A 213 -11.98 0.23 3.81
CA HIS A 213 -12.59 1.56 3.85
C HIS A 213 -11.75 2.57 3.08
N THR A 214 -12.38 3.31 2.18
CA THR A 214 -11.73 4.36 1.39
C THR A 214 -12.68 5.56 1.28
N ALA A 215 -12.25 6.74 1.75
CA ALA A 215 -13.11 7.92 1.78
C ALA A 215 -12.33 9.21 1.52
N GLU A 216 -13.09 10.30 1.37
CA GLU A 216 -12.59 11.65 1.50
C GLU A 216 -12.40 12.01 2.97
N VAL A 217 -11.41 12.88 3.23
CA VAL A 217 -11.18 13.53 4.52
C VAL A 217 -11.26 15.03 4.31
N VAL A 218 -12.25 15.65 4.93
CA VAL A 218 -12.49 17.09 4.87
C VAL A 218 -11.84 17.75 6.07
N LEU A 219 -11.09 18.81 5.81
CA LEU A 219 -10.41 19.65 6.81
C LEU A 219 -11.01 21.05 6.74
N ASP A 220 -11.76 21.43 7.75
CA ASP A 220 -12.38 22.75 7.88
C ASP A 220 -11.87 23.44 9.14
N ASN A 221 -10.93 24.36 8.96
CA ASN A 221 -10.28 25.09 10.05
C ASN A 221 -9.72 24.17 11.15
N VAL A 222 -9.13 23.06 10.76
CA VAL A 222 -8.49 22.11 11.68
C VAL A 222 -7.33 22.81 12.37
N ARG A 223 -7.42 23.02 13.68
CA ARG A 223 -6.38 23.63 14.50
C ARG A 223 -5.54 22.58 15.20
N LEU A 224 -4.24 22.71 15.07
CA LEU A 224 -3.28 21.73 15.55
C LEU A 224 -2.15 22.41 16.31
N PRO A 225 -1.72 21.86 17.46
CA PRO A 225 -0.52 22.32 18.16
C PRO A 225 0.71 22.34 17.24
N GLU A 226 1.68 23.21 17.56
CA GLU A 226 2.90 23.37 16.76
C GLU A 226 3.68 22.07 16.57
N ASP A 227 3.67 21.18 17.57
CA ASP A 227 4.41 19.91 17.60
C ASP A 227 3.81 18.81 16.70
N THR A 228 2.69 19.07 16.05
CA THR A 228 2.02 18.10 15.14
C THR A 228 2.63 18.04 13.74
N ILE A 229 3.43 19.03 13.33
CA ILE A 229 4.21 18.93 12.10
C ILE A 229 5.31 17.87 12.27
N LEU A 230 5.40 16.90 11.36
CA LEU A 230 6.38 15.82 11.46
C LEU A 230 7.81 16.35 11.33
N GLY A 231 8.64 15.93 12.29
CA GLY A 231 10.04 16.34 12.38
C GLY A 231 10.28 17.70 13.02
N GLY A 232 9.21 18.43 13.40
CA GLY A 232 9.27 19.72 14.07
C GLY A 232 9.31 20.92 13.12
N ARG A 233 8.76 22.05 13.58
CA ARG A 233 8.67 23.30 12.81
C ARG A 233 10.04 23.87 12.48
N GLU A 234 10.96 23.91 13.42
CA GLU A 234 12.30 24.46 13.22
C GLU A 234 13.03 23.76 12.04
N LYS A 235 13.07 22.44 12.03
CA LYS A 235 13.68 21.65 10.96
C LYS A 235 12.98 21.86 9.62
N PHE A 236 11.65 22.05 9.64
CA PHE A 236 10.88 22.38 8.44
C PHE A 236 11.30 23.75 7.88
N GLU A 237 11.35 24.80 8.71
CA GLU A 237 11.75 26.15 8.31
C GLU A 237 13.19 26.23 7.82
N GLU A 238 14.13 25.51 8.45
CA GLU A 238 15.50 25.37 7.96
C GLU A 238 15.55 24.76 6.56
N ARG A 239 14.72 23.72 6.30
CA ARG A 239 14.60 23.11 4.99
C ARG A 239 14.07 24.11 3.96
N ILE A 240 13.05 24.90 4.31
CA ILE A 240 12.49 25.93 3.46
C ILE A 240 13.52 27.02 3.16
N ALA A 241 14.27 27.49 4.16
CA ALA A 241 15.34 28.47 3.95
C ALA A 241 16.39 27.98 2.96
N ARG A 242 16.83 26.72 3.06
CA ARG A 242 17.74 26.09 2.09
C ARG A 242 17.15 25.99 0.69
N VAL A 243 15.85 25.70 0.56
CA VAL A 243 15.16 25.68 -0.73
C VAL A 243 15.13 27.08 -1.35
N LYS A 244 14.79 28.11 -0.56
CA LYS A 244 14.72 29.51 -1.03
C LYS A 244 16.07 30.08 -1.40
N SER A 245 17.16 29.67 -0.74
CA SER A 245 18.54 30.08 -1.10
C SER A 245 19.12 29.35 -2.31
N GLY A 246 18.37 28.41 -2.92
CA GLY A 246 18.88 27.63 -4.05
C GLY A 246 19.89 26.52 -3.69
N SER A 247 20.19 26.34 -2.39
CA SER A 247 21.21 25.42 -1.89
C SER A 247 20.73 23.96 -1.81
N SER A 248 19.44 23.67 -2.07
CA SER A 248 18.93 22.31 -1.98
C SER A 248 19.13 21.57 -3.31
N SER A 249 19.82 20.44 -3.27
CA SER A 249 19.76 19.45 -4.35
C SER A 249 18.32 19.06 -4.62
N ARG A 250 17.93 19.04 -5.90
CA ARG A 250 16.59 18.71 -6.43
C ARG A 250 15.88 17.61 -5.65
N GLY A 251 14.56 17.63 -5.63
CA GLY A 251 13.57 16.75 -5.01
C GLY A 251 13.74 15.23 -5.09
N GLN A 252 14.97 14.73 -5.01
CA GLN A 252 15.35 13.33 -5.04
C GLN A 252 14.95 12.56 -3.77
N ALA A 253 14.79 13.24 -2.61
CA ALA A 253 14.53 12.55 -1.34
C ALA A 253 13.13 11.89 -1.30
N ALA A 254 12.08 12.61 -1.70
CA ALA A 254 10.72 12.05 -1.77
C ALA A 254 10.62 10.93 -2.80
N MET A 255 11.23 11.12 -3.98
CA MET A 255 11.25 10.10 -5.03
C MET A 255 11.98 8.83 -4.58
N LYS A 256 13.10 8.96 -3.87
CA LYS A 256 13.84 7.82 -3.30
C LYS A 256 13.03 7.05 -2.25
N THR A 257 12.20 7.74 -1.46
CA THR A 257 11.31 7.09 -0.49
C THR A 257 10.25 6.26 -1.22
N PHE A 258 9.57 6.83 -2.21
CA PHE A 258 8.58 6.10 -3.01
C PHE A 258 9.17 4.89 -3.75
N GLU A 259 10.37 4.99 -4.32
CA GLU A 259 11.04 3.85 -4.95
C GLU A 259 11.22 2.67 -3.99
N ARG A 260 11.51 2.95 -2.72
CA ARG A 260 11.73 1.92 -1.70
C ARG A 260 10.45 1.24 -1.21
N THR A 261 9.30 1.90 -1.28
CA THR A 261 8.00 1.35 -0.84
C THR A 261 7.26 0.59 -1.95
N ARG A 262 7.54 0.86 -3.22
CA ARG A 262 6.90 0.22 -4.39
C ARG A 262 7.02 -1.31 -4.44
N PRO A 263 8.14 -1.94 -4.04
CA PRO A 263 8.23 -3.40 -3.98
C PRO A 263 7.15 -4.05 -3.10
N THR A 264 6.71 -3.38 -2.02
CA THR A 264 5.62 -3.87 -1.15
C THR A 264 4.30 -3.97 -1.93
N VAL A 265 3.98 -2.97 -2.76
CA VAL A 265 2.81 -3.03 -3.65
C VAL A 265 2.93 -4.15 -4.68
N GLY A 266 4.14 -4.38 -5.18
CA GLY A 266 4.44 -5.52 -6.04
C GLY A 266 4.16 -6.86 -5.35
N ALA A 267 4.54 -7.01 -4.08
CA ALA A 267 4.28 -8.21 -3.30
C ALA A 267 2.77 -8.45 -3.09
N MET A 268 1.99 -7.40 -2.80
CA MET A 268 0.53 -7.47 -2.74
C MET A 268 -0.06 -8.04 -4.04
N ALA A 269 0.37 -7.50 -5.18
CA ALA A 269 -0.09 -7.92 -6.51
C ALA A 269 0.28 -9.39 -6.81
N VAL A 270 1.51 -9.81 -6.44
CA VAL A 270 1.96 -11.21 -6.57
C VAL A 270 1.08 -12.13 -5.72
N GLY A 271 0.71 -11.73 -4.50
CA GLY A 271 -0.19 -12.50 -3.62
C GLY A 271 -1.54 -12.79 -4.28
N VAL A 272 -2.20 -11.77 -4.81
CA VAL A 272 -3.49 -11.92 -5.53
C VAL A 272 -3.33 -12.78 -6.79
N ALA A 273 -2.27 -12.54 -7.57
CA ALA A 273 -1.99 -13.34 -8.77
C ALA A 273 -1.80 -14.82 -8.43
N ARG A 274 -1.03 -15.13 -7.37
CA ARG A 274 -0.79 -16.49 -6.89
C ARG A 274 -2.10 -17.15 -6.45
N ALA A 275 -2.93 -16.46 -5.69
CA ALA A 275 -4.22 -16.97 -5.23
C ALA A 275 -5.12 -17.37 -6.41
N ALA A 276 -5.23 -16.52 -7.42
CA ALA A 276 -6.05 -16.79 -8.61
C ALA A 276 -5.47 -17.94 -9.45
N TYR A 277 -4.15 -17.99 -9.62
CA TYR A 277 -3.46 -19.08 -10.32
C TYR A 277 -3.68 -20.43 -9.65
N GLU A 278 -3.45 -20.52 -8.34
CA GLU A 278 -3.59 -21.77 -7.58
C GLU A 278 -5.03 -22.29 -7.65
N TYR A 279 -6.03 -21.40 -7.53
CA TYR A 279 -7.43 -21.75 -7.67
C TYR A 279 -7.76 -22.27 -9.08
N ALA A 280 -7.29 -21.58 -10.11
CA ALA A 280 -7.52 -21.98 -11.51
C ALA A 280 -6.81 -23.30 -11.86
N LEU A 281 -5.62 -23.53 -11.32
CA LEU A 281 -4.87 -24.77 -11.49
C LEU A 281 -5.63 -25.96 -10.88
N ASP A 282 -6.07 -25.84 -9.63
CA ASP A 282 -6.84 -26.86 -8.95
C ASP A 282 -8.13 -27.17 -9.71
N TYR A 283 -8.87 -26.13 -10.11
CA TYR A 283 -10.09 -26.28 -10.91
C TYR A 283 -9.81 -26.99 -12.25
N ALA A 284 -8.75 -26.64 -12.97
CA ALA A 284 -8.41 -27.24 -14.25
C ALA A 284 -8.02 -28.72 -14.13
N CYS A 285 -7.46 -29.13 -12.98
CA CYS A 285 -7.11 -30.50 -12.67
C CYS A 285 -8.31 -31.35 -12.22
N GLN A 286 -9.44 -30.74 -11.87
CA GLN A 286 -10.65 -31.43 -11.40
C GLN A 286 -11.78 -31.43 -12.43
N ARG A 287 -12.00 -30.29 -13.09
CA ARG A 287 -13.10 -30.10 -14.03
C ARG A 287 -12.95 -30.95 -15.28
N GLU A 288 -13.98 -31.70 -15.64
CA GLU A 288 -14.02 -32.52 -16.85
C GLU A 288 -14.94 -31.92 -17.90
N GLN A 289 -14.46 -31.88 -19.13
CA GLN A 289 -15.21 -31.58 -20.35
C GLN A 289 -14.64 -32.39 -21.51
N PHE A 290 -15.48 -32.78 -22.46
CA PHE A 290 -15.10 -33.60 -23.61
C PHE A 290 -14.39 -34.93 -23.20
N GLY A 291 -14.82 -35.49 -22.05
CA GLY A 291 -14.36 -36.80 -21.56
C GLY A 291 -12.99 -36.78 -20.89
N ARG A 292 -12.41 -35.62 -20.54
CA ARG A 292 -11.11 -35.50 -19.84
C ARG A 292 -11.03 -34.21 -19.02
N LYS A 293 -10.02 -34.10 -18.17
CA LYS A 293 -9.75 -32.89 -17.39
C LYS A 293 -9.44 -31.72 -18.32
N ILE A 294 -9.96 -30.54 -18.01
CA ILE A 294 -9.72 -29.37 -18.87
C ILE A 294 -8.25 -28.96 -18.90
N GLY A 295 -7.47 -29.27 -17.84
CA GLY A 295 -6.02 -29.06 -17.79
C GLY A 295 -5.22 -29.89 -18.82
N GLU A 296 -5.82 -30.95 -19.40
CA GLU A 296 -5.20 -31.75 -20.46
C GLU A 296 -5.28 -31.11 -21.86
N PHE A 297 -6.07 -30.04 -22.00
CA PHE A 297 -6.10 -29.29 -23.26
C PHE A 297 -4.96 -28.29 -23.32
N GLN A 298 -4.18 -28.31 -24.41
CA GLN A 298 -3.01 -27.44 -24.58
C GLN A 298 -3.34 -25.95 -24.35
N ALA A 299 -4.50 -25.49 -24.82
CA ALA A 299 -4.94 -24.10 -24.65
C ALA A 299 -5.05 -23.69 -23.16
N ILE A 300 -5.51 -24.60 -22.30
CA ILE A 300 -5.58 -24.36 -20.83
C ILE A 300 -4.22 -24.55 -20.19
N ALA A 301 -3.50 -25.64 -20.54
CA ALA A 301 -2.18 -25.90 -20.00
C ALA A 301 -1.18 -24.76 -20.28
N PHE A 302 -1.22 -24.15 -21.46
CA PHE A 302 -0.36 -23.02 -21.82
C PHE A 302 -0.70 -21.76 -21.05
N LYS A 303 -2.00 -21.47 -20.81
CA LYS A 303 -2.41 -20.38 -19.91
C LYS A 303 -1.82 -20.53 -18.51
N LEU A 304 -1.94 -21.74 -17.93
CA LEU A 304 -1.37 -22.02 -16.60
C LEU A 304 0.16 -21.87 -16.57
N ALA A 305 0.85 -22.29 -17.64
CA ALA A 305 2.30 -22.11 -17.76
C ALA A 305 2.70 -20.63 -17.84
N ASP A 306 1.98 -19.84 -18.64
CA ASP A 306 2.20 -18.40 -18.77
C ASP A 306 1.92 -17.65 -17.45
N MET A 307 0.81 -17.99 -16.78
CA MET A 307 0.45 -17.40 -15.46
C MET A 307 1.59 -17.66 -14.45
N LYS A 308 2.03 -18.90 -14.31
CA LYS A 308 3.10 -19.27 -13.35
C LYS A 308 4.42 -18.58 -13.66
N SER A 309 4.82 -18.57 -14.93
CA SER A 309 6.06 -17.93 -15.36
C SER A 309 6.06 -16.42 -15.07
N ARG A 310 4.94 -15.74 -15.32
CA ARG A 310 4.79 -14.31 -15.03
C ARG A 310 4.80 -14.00 -13.54
N ILE A 311 4.13 -14.83 -12.71
CA ILE A 311 4.15 -14.69 -11.24
C ILE A 311 5.58 -14.80 -10.71
N ASP A 312 6.32 -15.83 -11.13
CA ASP A 312 7.68 -16.03 -10.64
C ASP A 312 8.63 -14.92 -11.09
N ALA A 313 8.53 -14.49 -12.35
CA ALA A 313 9.30 -13.34 -12.84
C ALA A 313 9.01 -12.06 -12.06
N ALA A 314 7.72 -11.76 -11.80
CA ALA A 314 7.30 -10.61 -11.01
C ALA A 314 7.83 -10.68 -9.58
N ARG A 315 7.72 -11.85 -8.92
CA ARG A 315 8.25 -12.09 -7.57
C ARG A 315 9.74 -11.84 -7.49
N MET A 316 10.52 -12.31 -8.47
CA MET A 316 11.97 -12.08 -8.49
C MET A 316 12.34 -10.60 -8.59
N LEU A 317 11.62 -9.82 -9.39
CA LEU A 317 11.81 -8.36 -9.45
C LEU A 317 11.47 -7.69 -8.11
N VAL A 318 10.37 -8.11 -7.48
CA VAL A 318 9.93 -7.62 -6.16
C VAL A 318 10.98 -7.92 -5.09
N TRP A 319 11.44 -9.17 -5.00
CA TRP A 319 12.44 -9.58 -4.01
C TRP A 319 13.79 -8.87 -4.23
N ARG A 320 14.24 -8.77 -5.48
CA ARG A 320 15.46 -8.01 -5.81
C ARG A 320 15.35 -6.56 -5.34
N ALA A 321 14.26 -5.89 -5.64
CA ALA A 321 14.07 -4.49 -5.27
C ALA A 321 13.96 -4.31 -3.74
N GLY A 322 13.29 -5.23 -3.02
CA GLY A 322 13.24 -5.22 -1.56
C GLY A 322 14.60 -5.41 -0.91
N TRP A 323 15.37 -6.37 -1.40
CA TRP A 323 16.74 -6.58 -0.96
C TRP A 323 17.62 -5.34 -1.21
N MET A 324 17.50 -4.71 -2.39
CA MET A 324 18.22 -3.47 -2.73
C MET A 324 17.87 -2.34 -1.75
N ALA A 325 16.58 -2.17 -1.47
CA ALA A 325 16.10 -1.16 -0.52
C ALA A 325 16.70 -1.35 0.87
N ARG A 326 16.70 -2.58 1.38
CA ARG A 326 17.19 -2.94 2.71
C ARG A 326 18.70 -2.80 2.82
N ASN A 327 19.44 -3.16 1.78
CA ASN A 327 20.90 -3.10 1.74
C ASN A 327 21.45 -1.75 1.23
N ASN A 328 20.65 -0.70 1.19
CA ASN A 328 21.00 0.64 0.75
C ASN A 328 21.68 0.68 -0.65
N GLN A 329 21.27 -0.24 -1.53
CA GLN A 329 21.66 -0.19 -2.92
C GLN A 329 20.92 0.93 -3.65
N SER A 330 21.57 1.55 -4.63
CA SER A 330 20.91 2.56 -5.47
C SER A 330 19.92 1.91 -6.45
N PHE A 331 18.82 2.61 -6.70
CA PHE A 331 17.84 2.25 -7.74
C PHE A 331 18.16 3.02 -9.03
N ASP A 332 19.28 2.72 -9.66
CA ASP A 332 19.78 3.49 -10.80
C ASP A 332 18.90 3.35 -12.05
N SER A 333 18.19 2.24 -12.17
CA SER A 333 17.25 1.97 -13.27
C SER A 333 15.79 2.02 -12.83
N ALA A 334 15.49 2.59 -11.65
CA ALA A 334 14.15 2.62 -11.05
C ALA A 334 13.58 1.21 -10.79
N GLU A 335 14.38 0.34 -10.15
CA GLU A 335 14.05 -1.07 -9.90
C GLU A 335 12.78 -1.25 -9.06
N GLY A 336 12.49 -0.35 -8.12
CA GLY A 336 11.23 -0.35 -7.37
C GLY A 336 10.02 -0.12 -8.28
N SER A 337 10.14 0.81 -9.22
CA SER A 337 9.12 1.06 -10.24
C SER A 337 8.95 -0.12 -11.18
N MET A 338 10.04 -0.77 -11.62
CA MET A 338 9.98 -1.97 -12.45
C MET A 338 9.25 -3.12 -11.73
N ALA A 339 9.58 -3.37 -10.47
CA ALA A 339 8.95 -4.40 -9.66
C ALA A 339 7.44 -4.18 -9.54
N LYS A 340 7.02 -2.96 -9.21
CA LYS A 340 5.61 -2.58 -9.07
C LYS A 340 4.87 -2.69 -10.41
N LEU A 341 5.43 -2.19 -11.49
CA LEU A 341 4.82 -2.21 -12.81
C LEU A 341 4.55 -3.64 -13.28
N VAL A 342 5.58 -4.48 -13.27
CA VAL A 342 5.48 -5.87 -13.77
C VAL A 342 4.52 -6.69 -12.89
N ALA A 343 4.62 -6.57 -11.55
CA ALA A 343 3.75 -7.31 -10.64
C ALA A 343 2.27 -6.89 -10.79
N SER A 344 1.99 -5.59 -10.90
CA SER A 344 0.62 -5.08 -11.06
C SER A 344 -0.04 -5.56 -12.36
N GLU A 345 0.68 -5.50 -13.49
CA GLU A 345 0.17 -5.95 -14.78
C GLU A 345 0.05 -7.49 -14.83
N THR A 346 0.97 -8.20 -14.16
CA THR A 346 0.87 -9.66 -13.99
C THR A 346 -0.38 -10.05 -13.22
N ALA A 347 -0.72 -9.33 -12.13
CA ALA A 347 -1.92 -9.64 -11.34
C ALA A 347 -3.20 -9.49 -12.17
N VAL A 348 -3.32 -8.43 -12.96
CA VAL A 348 -4.48 -8.25 -13.86
C VAL A 348 -4.54 -9.37 -14.89
N TYR A 349 -3.42 -9.69 -15.56
CA TYR A 349 -3.37 -10.76 -16.55
C TYR A 349 -3.74 -12.12 -15.95
N VAL A 350 -3.15 -12.49 -14.81
CA VAL A 350 -3.36 -13.80 -14.19
C VAL A 350 -4.80 -13.97 -13.70
N THR A 351 -5.39 -12.94 -13.12
CA THR A 351 -6.77 -12.99 -12.63
C THR A 351 -7.78 -13.03 -13.76
N ASP A 352 -7.51 -12.37 -14.90
CA ASP A 352 -8.32 -12.47 -16.12
C ASP A 352 -8.29 -13.89 -16.69
N GLU A 353 -7.09 -14.48 -16.82
CA GLU A 353 -6.94 -15.85 -17.29
C GLU A 353 -7.56 -16.88 -16.33
N ALA A 354 -7.55 -16.62 -15.03
CA ALA A 354 -8.24 -17.48 -14.06
C ALA A 354 -9.76 -17.51 -14.30
N ILE A 355 -10.38 -16.35 -14.54
CA ILE A 355 -11.81 -16.28 -14.93
C ILE A 355 -12.03 -17.07 -16.22
N GLN A 356 -11.18 -16.87 -17.22
CA GLN A 356 -11.31 -17.52 -18.51
C GLN A 356 -11.18 -19.05 -18.40
N ILE A 357 -10.28 -19.56 -17.56
CA ILE A 357 -10.12 -21.01 -17.30
C ILE A 357 -11.37 -21.60 -16.65
N LEU A 358 -11.99 -20.89 -15.70
CA LEU A 358 -13.20 -21.32 -15.02
C LEU A 358 -14.46 -21.20 -15.92
N GLY A 359 -14.38 -20.39 -16.99
CA GLY A 359 -15.50 -20.12 -17.90
C GLY A 359 -16.68 -19.45 -17.19
N GLY A 360 -17.90 -19.90 -17.41
CA GLY A 360 -19.10 -19.33 -16.79
C GLY A 360 -19.04 -19.31 -15.25
N ASN A 361 -18.42 -20.30 -14.63
CA ASN A 361 -18.21 -20.34 -13.17
C ASN A 361 -17.32 -19.19 -12.69
N GLY A 362 -16.28 -18.84 -13.45
CA GLY A 362 -15.39 -17.73 -13.11
C GLY A 362 -16.04 -16.35 -13.21
N TYR A 363 -17.17 -16.25 -13.89
CA TYR A 363 -17.92 -15.00 -14.09
C TYR A 363 -18.98 -14.74 -13.01
N THR A 364 -19.20 -15.71 -12.11
CA THR A 364 -20.17 -15.61 -11.02
C THR A 364 -19.48 -15.37 -9.68
N ARG A 365 -20.19 -14.76 -8.73
CA ARG A 365 -19.70 -14.51 -7.36
C ARG A 365 -19.61 -15.76 -6.49
N ASP A 366 -20.11 -16.90 -6.97
CA ASP A 366 -19.96 -18.19 -6.28
C ASP A 366 -18.50 -18.69 -6.26
N TYR A 367 -17.66 -18.14 -7.13
CA TYR A 367 -16.24 -18.46 -7.26
C TYR A 367 -15.36 -17.22 -6.99
N PRO A 368 -14.21 -17.37 -6.30
CA PRO A 368 -13.46 -16.22 -5.81
C PRO A 368 -12.68 -15.45 -6.88
N VAL A 369 -12.48 -16.02 -8.07
CA VAL A 369 -11.60 -15.46 -9.09
C VAL A 369 -12.10 -14.14 -9.66
N GLU A 370 -13.42 -13.92 -9.73
CA GLU A 370 -14.01 -12.66 -10.18
C GLU A 370 -13.68 -11.53 -9.18
N ARG A 371 -13.74 -11.79 -7.85
CA ARG A 371 -13.35 -10.83 -6.82
C ARG A 371 -11.87 -10.52 -6.91
N MET A 372 -11.02 -11.55 -7.05
CA MET A 372 -9.58 -11.38 -7.22
C MET A 372 -9.25 -10.51 -8.45
N HIS A 373 -10.01 -10.64 -9.53
CA HIS A 373 -9.83 -9.81 -10.73
C HIS A 373 -10.24 -8.35 -10.49
N ARG A 374 -11.36 -8.12 -9.80
CA ARG A 374 -11.78 -6.76 -9.39
C ARG A 374 -10.72 -6.11 -8.51
N ASP A 375 -10.18 -6.87 -7.56
CA ASP A 375 -9.13 -6.42 -6.65
C ASP A 375 -7.80 -6.13 -7.37
N ALA A 376 -7.41 -6.99 -8.31
CA ALA A 376 -6.16 -6.86 -9.04
C ALA A 376 -6.04 -5.52 -9.80
N LYS A 377 -7.16 -4.96 -10.25
CA LYS A 377 -7.15 -3.72 -11.04
C LYS A 377 -6.56 -2.53 -10.30
N ILE A 378 -6.72 -2.45 -8.97
CA ILE A 378 -6.22 -1.30 -8.19
C ILE A 378 -4.69 -1.17 -8.24
N PHE A 379 -3.96 -2.30 -8.35
CA PHE A 379 -2.49 -2.28 -8.37
C PHE A 379 -1.92 -1.50 -9.54
N THR A 380 -2.64 -1.37 -10.65
CA THR A 380 -2.22 -0.54 -11.79
C THR A 380 -2.50 0.95 -11.61
N ILE A 381 -3.20 1.34 -10.52
CA ILE A 381 -3.71 2.69 -10.29
C ILE A 381 -3.05 3.36 -9.09
N PHE A 382 -3.19 2.79 -7.88
CA PHE A 382 -2.68 3.42 -6.65
C PHE A 382 -1.16 3.32 -6.51
N GLU A 383 -0.57 4.08 -5.57
CA GLU A 383 0.88 4.14 -5.29
C GLU A 383 1.71 4.47 -6.56
N GLY A 384 1.12 5.27 -7.43
CA GLY A 384 1.64 5.64 -8.74
C GLY A 384 1.17 4.70 -9.85
N THR A 385 0.41 5.25 -10.81
CA THR A 385 -0.16 4.47 -11.91
C THR A 385 0.92 3.76 -12.75
N SER A 386 0.52 2.75 -13.53
CA SER A 386 1.44 2.05 -14.45
C SER A 386 2.13 3.02 -15.41
N GLU A 387 1.45 4.10 -15.82
CA GLU A 387 2.02 5.17 -16.66
C GLU A 387 3.09 5.96 -15.90
N ILE A 388 2.85 6.30 -14.63
CA ILE A 388 3.85 6.98 -13.78
C ILE A 388 5.06 6.07 -13.54
N GLN A 389 4.86 4.75 -13.35
CA GLN A 389 6.00 3.82 -13.24
C GLN A 389 6.84 3.83 -14.53
N ARG A 390 6.20 3.76 -15.71
CA ARG A 390 6.89 3.85 -17.01
C ARG A 390 7.64 5.17 -17.17
N LEU A 391 7.03 6.27 -16.76
CA LEU A 391 7.65 7.60 -16.80
C LEU A 391 8.92 7.64 -15.92
N VAL A 392 8.86 7.11 -14.71
CA VAL A 392 10.01 7.07 -13.79
C VAL A 392 11.13 6.19 -14.34
N ILE A 393 10.80 4.99 -14.84
CA ILE A 393 11.75 4.07 -15.46
C ILE A 393 12.42 4.73 -16.69
N SER A 394 11.61 5.30 -17.58
CA SER A 394 12.13 5.92 -18.80
C SER A 394 13.07 7.08 -18.50
N ARG A 395 12.75 7.91 -17.50
CA ARG A 395 13.64 9.00 -17.05
C ARG A 395 14.95 8.48 -16.45
N ALA A 396 14.90 7.41 -15.67
CA ALA A 396 16.08 6.79 -15.09
C ALA A 396 17.02 6.22 -16.17
N LEU A 397 16.46 5.55 -17.16
CA LEU A 397 17.22 4.92 -18.25
C LEU A 397 17.81 5.93 -19.25
N THR A 398 17.06 6.98 -19.58
CA THR A 398 17.46 7.93 -20.64
C THR A 398 18.20 9.16 -20.11
N GLY A 399 18.02 9.49 -18.83
CA GLY A 399 18.47 10.76 -18.26
C GLY A 399 17.72 11.99 -18.77
N LEU A 400 16.69 11.80 -19.62
CA LEU A 400 15.94 12.89 -20.25
C LEU A 400 14.74 13.32 -19.40
N GLN A 401 14.34 14.60 -19.55
CA GLN A 401 13.06 15.09 -19.02
C GLN A 401 11.92 14.68 -19.96
N ILE A 402 11.30 13.53 -19.66
CA ILE A 402 10.11 13.06 -20.38
C ILE A 402 8.88 13.66 -19.68
N ARG A 403 7.98 14.28 -20.45
CA ARG A 403 6.75 14.93 -19.99
C ARG A 403 5.53 14.12 -20.39
#